data_1a09c885aab6d3e6559d387b9d5e514e
#
_entry.id   1a09c885aab6d3e6559d387b9d5e514e
#
_cell.length_a   1.000
_cell.length_b   1.000
_cell.length_c   1.000
_cell.angle_alpha   90.00
_cell.angle_beta   90.00
_cell.angle_gamma   90.00
#
_symmetry.space_group_name_H-M   'P 1'
#
loop_
_entity.id
_entity.type
_entity.pdbx_description
1 polymer ?
#
loop_
_entity_poly.entity_id
_entity_poly.type
_entity_poly.pdbx_seq_one_letter_code
_entity_poly.pdbx_strand_id
1 'polypeptide(L)'
;MYIDTEVMIAENMLPYINSEGLHIYDRNHGFSQFVFTGVEEDIIKAVNSYHDLHEVWSQVSTKYGVGDSKKAKISFFKYVEKLYDNHIIDYGGIDRVIMGKPDRIYPLFCSIELTNVCNFTCSHCYKEAGPSCEEYISLESIRKIADNLKNHLYSIDLTGGEATIHPEFTEIVKMLDGPKLHLLTNGSRLADLDNEILKRFEIIQVSLYGKSVEEYLKFAQNIGFKKVCDGIKRVTDMKIPLVIAINLREDIIDDIESYIEICRSLGVKSVRFGIPLKSGRNDGVITDWDISPDKMKEFVDKNRILREKYNDIDIQEFNKADIRRKKRITKNRATIVCGAGKTDICVSEKGLVRPCVMLPENYFGGITIEEYISKVEMNTGIDYTDVICETISKLRDRGKTIDSFCESAFA
;
A
#
# COMPACT_ATOMS: atom_id res chain seq x y z
N MET A 1 31.05 -5.01 13.24
CA MET A 1 30.93 -4.34 11.92
C MET A 1 32.31 -3.76 11.58
N TYR A 2 32.84 -4.03 10.40
CA TYR A 2 34.12 -3.48 9.94
C TYR A 2 33.93 -1.98 9.61
N ILE A 3 34.84 -1.15 10.10
CA ILE A 3 34.72 0.33 10.04
C ILE A 3 34.82 0.88 8.61
N ASP A 4 35.34 0.12 7.67
CA ASP A 4 35.57 0.51 6.27
C ASP A 4 34.45 0.01 5.32
N THR A 5 33.24 -0.14 5.82
CA THR A 5 32.14 -0.67 5.04
C THR A 5 31.21 0.44 4.56
N GLU A 6 31.01 0.52 3.27
CA GLU A 6 29.99 1.37 2.68
C GLU A 6 28.59 0.86 3.05
N VAL A 7 27.73 1.77 3.45
CA VAL A 7 26.35 1.51 3.84
C VAL A 7 25.39 2.45 3.12
N MET A 8 24.19 1.98 2.90
CA MET A 8 23.12 2.76 2.26
C MET A 8 21.80 2.51 2.96
N ILE A 9 20.80 3.36 2.73
CA ILE A 9 19.40 3.03 3.06
C ILE A 9 19.00 1.80 2.23
N ALA A 10 18.49 0.76 2.87
CA ALA A 10 18.17 -0.50 2.22
C ALA A 10 17.20 -0.33 1.04
N GLU A 11 17.29 -1.19 0.03
CA GLU A 11 16.59 -1.01 -1.24
C GLU A 11 15.05 -1.00 -1.10
N ASN A 12 14.53 -1.79 -0.18
CA ASN A 12 13.10 -1.85 0.12
C ASN A 12 12.60 -0.68 0.99
N MET A 13 13.51 0.17 1.48
CA MET A 13 13.18 1.30 2.33
C MET A 13 13.01 2.57 1.50
N LEU A 14 11.93 3.31 1.76
CA LEU A 14 11.62 4.58 1.10
C LEU A 14 11.77 5.72 2.11
N PRO A 15 12.82 6.55 2.01
CA PRO A 15 12.98 7.71 2.87
C PRO A 15 12.08 8.87 2.45
N TYR A 16 11.40 9.46 3.43
CA TYR A 16 10.51 10.60 3.24
C TYR A 16 10.68 11.59 4.40
N ILE A 17 10.78 12.88 4.10
CA ILE A 17 10.93 13.92 5.11
C ILE A 17 9.70 14.83 5.12
N ASN A 18 9.25 15.21 6.32
CA ASN A 18 8.21 16.19 6.54
C ASN A 18 8.47 16.99 7.83
N SER A 19 7.51 17.79 8.26
CA SER A 19 7.61 18.61 9.49
C SER A 19 7.70 17.78 10.79
N GLU A 20 7.42 16.49 10.75
CA GLU A 20 7.51 15.57 11.90
C GLU A 20 8.90 14.88 11.99
N GLY A 21 9.72 14.95 10.92
CA GLY A 21 11.05 14.35 10.85
C GLY A 21 11.28 13.50 9.60
N LEU A 22 12.32 12.66 9.64
CA LEU A 22 12.63 11.70 8.59
C LEU A 22 11.89 10.39 8.86
N HIS A 23 11.06 10.01 7.91
CA HIS A 23 10.29 8.77 7.91
C HIS A 23 10.96 7.76 6.97
N ILE A 24 11.00 6.50 7.35
CA ILE A 24 11.44 5.40 6.51
C ILE A 24 10.28 4.41 6.39
N TYR A 25 9.78 4.23 5.17
CA TYR A 25 8.72 3.28 4.85
C TYR A 25 9.31 1.97 4.35
N ASP A 26 8.91 0.86 4.96
CA ASP A 26 9.25 -0.49 4.49
C ASP A 26 8.25 -0.92 3.42
N ARG A 27 8.67 -0.93 2.16
CA ARG A 27 7.84 -1.28 1.00
C ARG A 27 7.36 -2.74 1.01
N ASN A 28 8.09 -3.63 1.68
CA ASN A 28 7.74 -5.04 1.76
C ASN A 28 6.63 -5.31 2.78
N HIS A 29 6.48 -4.41 3.77
CA HIS A 29 5.52 -4.56 4.87
C HIS A 29 4.46 -3.46 4.89
N GLY A 30 4.21 -2.82 3.76
CA GLY A 30 3.10 -1.93 3.40
C GLY A 30 2.83 -0.72 4.30
N PHE A 31 2.89 -0.86 5.62
CA PHE A 31 2.54 0.20 6.59
C PHE A 31 3.56 0.34 7.72
N SER A 32 4.71 -0.32 7.62
CA SER A 32 5.77 -0.16 8.62
C SER A 32 6.50 1.15 8.39
N GLN A 33 6.30 2.11 9.27
CA GLN A 33 6.95 3.40 9.24
C GLN A 33 7.85 3.57 10.48
N PHE A 34 9.07 3.99 10.24
CA PHE A 34 10.00 4.40 11.27
C PHE A 34 10.14 5.93 11.21
N VAL A 35 10.00 6.62 12.34
CA VAL A 35 10.17 8.07 12.41
C VAL A 35 11.43 8.39 13.18
N PHE A 36 12.30 9.17 12.58
CA PHE A 36 13.59 9.59 13.12
C PHE A 36 13.63 11.11 13.27
N THR A 37 14.14 11.57 14.41
CA THR A 37 14.29 13.00 14.71
C THR A 37 15.64 13.26 15.37
N GLY A 38 16.14 14.50 15.26
CA GLY A 38 17.38 14.91 15.91
C GLY A 38 18.60 14.10 15.43
N VAL A 39 19.40 13.59 16.35
CA VAL A 39 20.65 12.87 16.01
C VAL A 39 20.41 11.59 15.19
N GLU A 40 19.30 10.92 15.39
CA GLU A 40 18.94 9.70 14.63
C GLU A 40 18.65 10.02 13.17
N GLU A 41 17.92 11.10 12.91
CA GLU A 41 17.65 11.64 11.59
C GLU A 41 18.94 12.05 10.86
N ASP A 42 19.82 12.77 11.58
CA ASP A 42 21.10 13.20 11.02
C ASP A 42 22.04 12.04 10.66
N ILE A 43 22.03 10.98 11.48
CA ILE A 43 22.79 9.76 11.17
C ILE A 43 22.30 9.14 9.87
N ILE A 44 20.99 8.99 9.68
CA ILE A 44 20.43 8.37 8.47
C ILE A 44 20.64 9.25 7.24
N LYS A 45 20.51 10.57 7.36
CA LYS A 45 20.85 11.50 6.28
C LYS A 45 22.32 11.42 5.89
N ALA A 46 23.22 11.33 6.89
CA ALA A 46 24.63 11.19 6.64
C ALA A 46 24.97 9.84 6.00
N VAL A 47 24.35 8.74 6.41
CA VAL A 47 24.46 7.43 5.73
C VAL A 47 24.06 7.54 4.25
N ASN A 48 22.98 8.25 3.96
CA ASN A 48 22.51 8.41 2.58
C ASN A 48 23.45 9.26 1.71
N SER A 49 24.23 10.17 2.31
CA SER A 49 25.07 11.12 1.55
C SER A 49 26.53 10.73 1.46
N TYR A 50 27.05 10.01 2.47
CA TYR A 50 28.48 9.72 2.59
C TYR A 50 28.82 8.23 2.44
N HIS A 51 27.92 7.34 2.75
CA HIS A 51 28.02 5.88 2.72
C HIS A 51 29.12 5.28 3.61
N ASP A 52 30.35 5.82 3.58
CA ASP A 52 31.44 5.41 4.45
C ASP A 52 31.17 5.76 5.92
N LEU A 53 31.23 4.78 6.80
CA LEU A 53 30.90 4.95 8.22
C LEU A 53 31.86 5.87 8.98
N HIS A 54 33.10 6.04 8.51
CA HIS A 54 34.03 7.02 9.08
C HIS A 54 33.60 8.44 8.71
N GLU A 55 33.21 8.66 7.47
CA GLU A 55 32.73 9.96 7.02
C GLU A 55 31.43 10.30 7.72
N VAL A 56 30.49 9.35 7.80
CA VAL A 56 29.22 9.50 8.55
C VAL A 56 29.50 9.89 10.01
N TRP A 57 30.42 9.18 10.69
CA TRP A 57 30.81 9.53 12.05
C TRP A 57 31.41 10.92 12.14
N SER A 58 32.32 11.26 11.22
CA SER A 58 32.98 12.57 11.17
C SER A 58 31.96 13.70 11.07
N GLN A 59 31.00 13.59 10.17
CA GLN A 59 29.96 14.61 9.98
C GLN A 59 29.05 14.75 11.20
N VAL A 60 28.54 13.63 11.70
CA VAL A 60 27.63 13.64 12.85
C VAL A 60 28.35 14.10 14.11
N SER A 61 29.56 13.59 14.38
CA SER A 61 30.32 13.97 15.58
C SER A 61 30.72 15.44 15.59
N THR A 62 31.06 15.99 14.43
CA THR A 62 31.34 17.43 14.26
C THR A 62 30.12 18.29 14.53
N LYS A 63 28.99 17.93 13.94
CA LYS A 63 27.71 18.63 14.16
C LYS A 63 27.32 18.71 15.63
N TYR A 64 27.57 17.65 16.39
CA TYR A 64 27.20 17.55 17.81
C TYR A 64 28.37 17.85 18.79
N GLY A 65 29.54 18.22 18.29
CA GLY A 65 30.69 18.57 19.11
C GLY A 65 31.21 17.41 19.98
N VAL A 66 31.13 16.16 19.51
CA VAL A 66 31.47 14.96 20.30
C VAL A 66 32.60 14.11 19.68
N GLY A 67 33.37 14.68 18.73
CA GLY A 67 34.35 13.95 17.90
C GLY A 67 35.33 13.04 18.65
N ASP A 68 35.89 13.48 19.78
CA ASP A 68 36.86 12.73 20.57
C ASP A 68 36.25 11.81 21.65
N SER A 69 34.97 11.79 21.76
CA SER A 69 34.27 10.98 22.78
C SER A 69 34.20 9.51 22.40
N LYS A 70 35.03 8.66 23.03
CA LYS A 70 34.95 7.20 22.85
C LYS A 70 33.56 6.64 23.16
N LYS A 71 32.85 7.20 24.16
CA LYS A 71 31.51 6.79 24.54
C LYS A 71 30.51 7.12 23.43
N ALA A 72 30.59 8.31 22.84
CA ALA A 72 29.73 8.71 21.75
C ALA A 72 29.98 7.84 20.51
N LYS A 73 31.26 7.57 20.17
CA LYS A 73 31.64 6.70 19.05
C LYS A 73 31.08 5.27 19.21
N ILE A 74 31.21 4.69 20.39
CA ILE A 74 30.65 3.35 20.68
C ILE A 74 29.12 3.37 20.54
N SER A 75 28.45 4.41 21.03
CA SER A 75 27.00 4.53 20.94
C SER A 75 26.55 4.67 19.48
N PHE A 76 27.29 5.42 18.69
CA PHE A 76 27.04 5.56 17.24
C PHE A 76 27.10 4.21 16.52
N PHE A 77 28.22 3.46 16.67
CA PHE A 77 28.34 2.16 15.99
C PHE A 77 27.28 1.14 16.46
N LYS A 78 26.95 1.12 17.74
CA LYS A 78 25.83 0.29 18.25
C LYS A 78 24.50 0.68 17.64
N TYR A 79 24.31 1.96 17.35
CA TYR A 79 23.08 2.43 16.72
C TYR A 79 23.06 2.05 15.23
N VAL A 80 24.16 2.21 14.51
CA VAL A 80 24.29 1.77 13.12
C VAL A 80 24.07 0.26 12.99
N GLU A 81 24.67 -0.55 13.88
CA GLU A 81 24.43 -2.00 13.94
C GLU A 81 22.94 -2.32 14.13
N LYS A 82 22.25 -1.56 15.00
CA LYS A 82 20.80 -1.71 15.20
C LYS A 82 19.99 -1.34 13.95
N LEU A 83 20.40 -0.32 13.19
CA LEU A 83 19.75 0.02 11.92
C LEU A 83 19.91 -1.12 10.90
N TYR A 84 21.11 -1.71 10.84
CA TYR A 84 21.40 -2.85 9.97
C TYR A 84 20.60 -4.09 10.37
N ASP A 85 20.57 -4.47 11.64
CA ASP A 85 19.81 -5.62 12.17
C ASP A 85 18.29 -5.50 11.92
N ASN A 86 17.80 -4.29 11.72
CA ASN A 86 16.41 -4.02 11.39
C ASN A 86 16.19 -3.74 9.89
N HIS A 87 17.21 -4.01 9.06
CA HIS A 87 17.14 -3.84 7.61
C HIS A 87 16.78 -2.42 7.14
N ILE A 88 17.05 -1.39 7.95
CA ILE A 88 16.86 0.02 7.56
C ILE A 88 18.00 0.47 6.68
N ILE A 89 19.20 0.00 6.97
CA ILE A 89 20.40 0.17 6.15
C ILE A 89 20.94 -1.19 5.73
N ASP A 90 21.68 -1.19 4.62
CA ASP A 90 22.34 -2.37 4.07
C ASP A 90 23.72 -1.98 3.55
N TYR A 91 24.53 -2.94 3.11
CA TYR A 91 25.81 -2.70 2.49
C TYR A 91 25.65 -2.11 1.08
N GLY A 92 26.44 -1.12 0.75
CA GLY A 92 26.44 -0.44 -0.53
C GLY A 92 26.70 1.05 -0.42
N GLY A 93 26.78 1.72 -1.55
CA GLY A 93 27.16 3.13 -1.65
C GLY A 93 26.31 3.90 -2.65
N ILE A 94 24.98 3.75 -2.65
CA ILE A 94 24.09 4.45 -3.59
C ILE A 94 23.10 5.35 -2.81
N ASP A 95 23.08 6.63 -3.19
CA ASP A 95 22.11 7.59 -2.68
C ASP A 95 20.67 7.16 -2.96
N ARG A 96 19.81 7.29 -1.96
CA ARG A 96 18.36 7.20 -2.13
C ARG A 96 17.76 8.61 -2.21
N VAL A 97 16.81 8.79 -3.11
CA VAL A 97 16.07 10.04 -3.18
C VAL A 97 15.19 10.16 -1.92
N ILE A 98 15.47 11.17 -1.09
CA ILE A 98 14.63 11.51 0.05
C ILE A 98 13.47 12.34 -0.48
N MET A 99 12.27 11.77 -0.44
CA MET A 99 11.05 12.43 -0.89
C MET A 99 10.51 13.41 0.16
N GLY A 100 9.58 14.27 -0.25
CA GLY A 100 8.93 15.22 0.65
C GLY A 100 9.69 16.51 0.89
N LYS A 101 9.25 17.30 1.87
CA LYS A 101 9.87 18.58 2.28
C LYS A 101 9.85 18.72 3.79
N PRO A 102 10.92 19.28 4.42
CA PRO A 102 11.02 19.38 5.88
C PRO A 102 9.95 20.24 6.56
N ASP A 103 9.30 21.11 5.81
CA ASP A 103 8.35 22.11 6.31
C ASP A 103 6.89 21.78 6.00
N ARG A 104 6.62 20.68 5.27
CA ARG A 104 5.26 20.34 4.78
C ARG A 104 5.00 18.84 4.80
N ILE A 105 3.72 18.46 4.85
CA ILE A 105 3.26 17.08 4.71
C ILE A 105 2.57 16.94 3.35
N TYR A 106 3.30 16.40 2.35
CA TYR A 106 2.71 15.99 1.08
C TYR A 106 2.27 14.53 1.15
N PRO A 107 1.24 14.13 0.39
CA PRO A 107 0.93 12.72 0.25
C PRO A 107 2.07 12.00 -0.48
N LEU A 108 2.38 10.80 -0.03
CA LEU A 108 3.37 9.91 -0.66
C LEU A 108 2.68 8.87 -1.55
N PHE A 109 1.50 8.46 -1.14
CA PHE A 109 0.64 7.49 -1.81
C PHE A 109 -0.74 8.07 -2.06
N CYS A 110 -1.26 7.86 -3.26
CA CYS A 110 -2.59 8.33 -3.64
C CYS A 110 -3.36 7.21 -4.32
N SER A 111 -4.50 6.80 -3.77
CA SER A 111 -5.44 5.95 -4.49
C SER A 111 -6.47 6.83 -5.19
N ILE A 112 -6.68 6.60 -6.49
CA ILE A 112 -7.70 7.31 -7.27
C ILE A 112 -8.76 6.31 -7.70
N GLU A 113 -9.97 6.50 -7.19
CA GLU A 113 -11.14 5.74 -7.60
C GLU A 113 -11.71 6.38 -8.86
N LEU A 114 -11.39 5.82 -10.04
CA LEU A 114 -11.73 6.44 -11.32
C LEU A 114 -13.24 6.44 -11.59
N THR A 115 -13.96 5.48 -11.00
CA THR A 115 -15.41 5.32 -11.24
C THR A 115 -16.02 4.41 -10.18
N ASN A 116 -17.34 4.50 -9.98
CA ASN A 116 -18.11 3.50 -9.29
C ASN A 116 -18.79 2.49 -10.25
N VAL A 117 -18.63 2.68 -11.57
CA VAL A 117 -19.10 1.71 -12.56
C VAL A 117 -18.22 0.47 -12.55
N CYS A 118 -18.84 -0.70 -12.59
CA CYS A 118 -18.13 -1.97 -12.68
C CYS A 118 -18.97 -2.95 -13.52
N ASN A 119 -18.32 -3.75 -14.34
CA ASN A 119 -19.00 -4.81 -15.10
C ASN A 119 -19.23 -6.08 -14.26
N PHE A 120 -18.80 -6.10 -12.98
CA PHE A 120 -19.09 -7.13 -12.01
C PHE A 120 -19.97 -6.57 -10.88
N THR A 121 -20.68 -7.47 -10.18
CA THR A 121 -21.53 -7.13 -9.02
C THR A 121 -21.15 -8.02 -7.84
N CYS A 122 -19.87 -7.98 -7.46
CA CYS A 122 -19.31 -8.85 -6.43
C CYS A 122 -20.05 -8.72 -5.10
N SER A 123 -20.39 -9.85 -4.47
CA SER A 123 -21.14 -9.91 -3.21
C SER A 123 -20.42 -9.25 -2.02
N HIS A 124 -19.09 -9.10 -2.09
CA HIS A 124 -18.25 -8.47 -1.05
C HIS A 124 -17.80 -7.05 -1.38
N CYS A 125 -18.35 -6.42 -2.42
CA CYS A 125 -17.87 -5.11 -2.87
C CYS A 125 -18.17 -4.03 -1.81
N TYR A 126 -17.09 -3.48 -1.22
CA TYR A 126 -17.18 -2.42 -0.22
C TYR A 126 -17.74 -1.11 -0.79
N LYS A 127 -17.58 -0.91 -2.09
CA LYS A 127 -18.00 0.29 -2.84
C LYS A 127 -19.41 0.19 -3.41
N GLU A 128 -20.00 -1.00 -3.36
CA GLU A 128 -21.29 -1.29 -4.02
C GLU A 128 -21.30 -1.01 -5.52
N ALA A 129 -20.10 -1.03 -6.13
CA ALA A 129 -19.90 -0.76 -7.55
C ALA A 129 -20.64 -1.78 -8.44
N GLY A 130 -21.14 -1.34 -9.58
CA GLY A 130 -21.89 -2.21 -10.50
C GLY A 130 -22.22 -1.54 -11.82
N PRO A 131 -22.88 -2.30 -12.74
CA PRO A 131 -23.23 -1.78 -14.06
C PRO A 131 -24.28 -0.65 -14.06
N SER A 132 -25.02 -0.50 -12.96
CA SER A 132 -26.05 0.54 -12.80
C SER A 132 -25.50 1.84 -12.21
N CYS A 133 -24.22 1.88 -11.85
CA CYS A 133 -23.55 3.11 -11.42
C CYS A 133 -23.15 3.95 -12.64
N GLU A 134 -22.99 5.27 -12.44
CA GLU A 134 -22.80 6.20 -13.56
C GLU A 134 -21.73 7.27 -13.29
N GLU A 135 -21.07 7.23 -12.14
CA GLU A 135 -20.11 8.27 -11.76
C GLU A 135 -18.69 7.95 -12.26
N TYR A 136 -18.06 8.96 -12.82
CA TYR A 136 -16.68 8.93 -13.30
C TYR A 136 -15.95 10.18 -12.82
N ILE A 137 -14.70 10.04 -12.38
CA ILE A 137 -13.86 11.19 -12.07
C ILE A 137 -13.62 12.00 -13.34
N SER A 138 -13.69 13.33 -13.24
CA SER A 138 -13.45 14.19 -14.38
C SER A 138 -11.97 14.29 -14.75
N LEU A 139 -11.64 14.47 -16.02
CA LEU A 139 -10.27 14.78 -16.46
C LEU A 139 -9.73 16.07 -15.81
N GLU A 140 -10.60 17.01 -15.47
CA GLU A 140 -10.21 18.22 -14.76
C GLU A 140 -9.67 17.89 -13.37
N SER A 141 -10.34 17.01 -12.63
CA SER A 141 -9.88 16.52 -11.31
C SER A 141 -8.54 15.80 -11.43
N ILE A 142 -8.37 14.94 -12.43
CA ILE A 142 -7.09 14.27 -12.70
C ILE A 142 -5.99 15.28 -13.02
N ARG A 143 -6.28 16.29 -13.82
CA ARG A 143 -5.32 17.36 -14.15
C ARG A 143 -4.87 18.11 -12.90
N LYS A 144 -5.79 18.46 -12.00
CA LYS A 144 -5.45 19.11 -10.72
C LYS A 144 -4.51 18.26 -9.87
N ILE A 145 -4.73 16.94 -9.81
CA ILE A 145 -3.81 16.01 -9.11
C ILE A 145 -2.45 16.00 -9.82
N ALA A 146 -2.44 15.84 -11.15
CA ALA A 146 -1.21 15.78 -11.92
C ALA A 146 -0.37 17.06 -11.78
N ASP A 147 -0.98 18.22 -11.88
CA ASP A 147 -0.28 19.50 -11.85
C ASP A 147 0.28 19.85 -10.46
N ASN A 148 -0.41 19.47 -9.39
CA ASN A 148 -0.07 19.91 -8.04
C ASN A 148 0.57 18.84 -7.15
N LEU A 149 0.28 17.55 -7.37
CA LEU A 149 0.69 16.50 -6.44
C LEU A 149 1.65 15.47 -7.05
N LYS A 150 1.63 15.21 -8.37
CA LYS A 150 2.38 14.09 -8.97
C LYS A 150 3.88 14.10 -8.65
N ASN A 151 4.51 15.25 -8.55
CA ASN A 151 5.94 15.37 -8.25
C ASN A 151 6.29 15.07 -6.78
N HIS A 152 5.28 14.93 -5.92
CA HIS A 152 5.42 14.61 -4.51
C HIS A 152 5.00 13.16 -4.21
N LEU A 153 4.23 12.56 -5.11
CA LEU A 153 3.75 11.19 -4.96
C LEU A 153 4.83 10.19 -5.37
N TYR A 154 5.00 9.17 -4.54
CA TYR A 154 5.79 8.00 -4.90
C TYR A 154 5.01 7.06 -5.82
N SER A 155 3.75 6.76 -5.46
CA SER A 155 2.89 5.96 -6.30
C SER A 155 1.43 6.43 -6.31
N ILE A 156 0.76 6.06 -7.38
CA ILE A 156 -0.68 6.24 -7.57
C ILE A 156 -1.31 4.89 -7.87
N ASP A 157 -2.31 4.52 -7.08
CA ASP A 157 -3.12 3.34 -7.31
C ASP A 157 -4.39 3.73 -8.08
N LEU A 158 -4.54 3.28 -9.32
CA LEU A 158 -5.77 3.45 -10.09
C LEU A 158 -6.73 2.31 -9.76
N THR A 159 -7.89 2.66 -9.23
CA THR A 159 -8.89 1.72 -8.72
C THR A 159 -10.32 2.26 -8.96
N GLY A 160 -11.29 1.81 -8.19
CA GLY A 160 -12.69 2.25 -8.25
C GLY A 160 -13.66 1.08 -8.25
N GLY A 161 -14.69 1.12 -9.12
CA GLY A 161 -15.47 -0.06 -9.49
C GLY A 161 -14.59 -0.97 -10.35
N GLU A 162 -14.49 -0.63 -11.65
CA GLU A 162 -13.45 -1.17 -12.53
C GLU A 162 -12.78 -0.02 -13.28
N ALA A 163 -11.55 0.30 -12.89
CA ALA A 163 -10.81 1.45 -13.43
C ALA A 163 -10.71 1.47 -14.95
N THR A 164 -10.52 0.30 -15.57
CA THR A 164 -10.34 0.15 -17.02
C THR A 164 -11.62 0.40 -17.84
N ILE A 165 -12.77 0.61 -17.18
CA ILE A 165 -14.03 0.97 -17.83
C ILE A 165 -14.12 2.49 -18.07
N HIS A 166 -13.33 3.28 -17.35
CA HIS A 166 -13.38 4.74 -17.53
C HIS A 166 -13.17 5.11 -18.99
N PRO A 167 -14.07 5.90 -19.61
CA PRO A 167 -13.98 6.23 -21.05
C PRO A 167 -12.64 6.82 -21.46
N GLU A 168 -12.05 7.62 -20.56
CA GLU A 168 -10.79 8.33 -20.77
C GLU A 168 -9.60 7.67 -20.06
N PHE A 169 -9.70 6.37 -19.74
CA PHE A 169 -8.67 5.63 -19.01
C PHE A 169 -7.27 5.82 -19.58
N THR A 170 -7.14 5.71 -20.91
CA THR A 170 -5.86 5.89 -21.61
C THR A 170 -5.28 7.29 -21.43
N GLU A 171 -6.11 8.31 -21.45
CA GLU A 171 -5.69 9.70 -21.28
C GLU A 171 -5.26 9.96 -19.81
N ILE A 172 -6.02 9.43 -18.86
CA ILE A 172 -5.69 9.50 -17.43
C ILE A 172 -4.31 8.89 -17.16
N VAL A 173 -4.05 7.68 -17.65
CA VAL A 173 -2.75 7.01 -17.50
C VAL A 173 -1.61 7.86 -18.07
N LYS A 174 -1.82 8.52 -19.20
CA LYS A 174 -0.81 9.42 -19.82
C LYS A 174 -0.59 10.70 -19.00
N MET A 175 -1.64 11.28 -18.43
CA MET A 175 -1.53 12.49 -17.60
C MET A 175 -0.72 12.26 -16.31
N LEU A 176 -0.85 11.09 -15.72
CA LEU A 176 -0.22 10.73 -14.45
C LEU A 176 1.21 10.22 -14.64
N ASP A 177 1.97 10.88 -15.53
CA ASP A 177 3.39 10.59 -15.75
C ASP A 177 4.26 11.12 -14.60
N GLY A 178 5.20 10.31 -14.14
CA GLY A 178 6.13 10.63 -13.04
C GLY A 178 6.04 9.64 -11.89
N PRO A 179 4.96 9.57 -11.13
CA PRO A 179 4.78 8.56 -10.07
C PRO A 179 4.73 7.13 -10.62
N LYS A 180 5.04 6.16 -9.77
CA LYS A 180 4.78 4.75 -10.09
C LYS A 180 3.29 4.52 -10.17
N LEU A 181 2.80 3.98 -11.27
CA LEU A 181 1.39 3.66 -11.44
C LEU A 181 1.13 2.20 -11.09
N HIS A 182 0.13 1.96 -10.28
CA HIS A 182 -0.40 0.65 -10.01
C HIS A 182 -1.85 0.57 -10.51
N LEU A 183 -2.24 -0.57 -11.06
CA LEU A 183 -3.61 -0.82 -11.48
C LEU A 183 -4.23 -1.90 -10.61
N LEU A 184 -5.35 -1.58 -9.95
CA LEU A 184 -6.18 -2.53 -9.23
C LEU A 184 -7.43 -2.80 -10.07
N THR A 185 -7.58 -4.03 -10.57
CA THR A 185 -8.60 -4.38 -11.55
C THR A 185 -9.21 -5.76 -11.30
N ASN A 186 -10.42 -5.97 -11.80
CA ASN A 186 -11.00 -7.30 -11.89
C ASN A 186 -10.40 -8.16 -13.03
N GLY A 187 -9.53 -7.58 -13.84
CA GLY A 187 -8.78 -8.27 -14.89
C GLY A 187 -9.54 -8.53 -16.21
N SER A 188 -10.85 -8.32 -16.25
CA SER A 188 -11.70 -8.73 -17.39
C SER A 188 -11.44 -7.97 -18.68
N ARG A 189 -10.75 -6.83 -18.62
CA ARG A 189 -10.43 -5.98 -19.78
C ARG A 189 -8.93 -5.91 -20.11
N LEU A 190 -8.07 -6.57 -19.34
CA LEU A 190 -6.62 -6.53 -19.57
C LEU A 190 -6.23 -7.04 -20.96
N ALA A 191 -7.00 -7.99 -21.50
CA ALA A 191 -6.77 -8.50 -22.87
C ALA A 191 -7.07 -7.45 -23.96
N ASP A 192 -7.85 -6.43 -23.66
CA ASP A 192 -8.31 -5.43 -24.63
C ASP A 192 -7.48 -4.13 -24.58
N LEU A 193 -6.65 -3.91 -23.55
CA LEU A 193 -5.86 -2.70 -23.39
C LEU A 193 -4.63 -2.68 -24.31
N ASP A 194 -4.25 -1.49 -24.74
CA ASP A 194 -3.01 -1.27 -25.50
C ASP A 194 -1.78 -1.70 -24.70
N ASN A 195 -0.79 -2.30 -25.41
CA ASN A 195 0.47 -2.70 -24.81
C ASN A 195 1.23 -1.53 -24.17
N GLU A 196 1.22 -0.36 -24.79
CA GLU A 196 1.90 0.83 -24.27
C GLU A 196 1.24 1.35 -22.98
N ILE A 197 -0.07 1.18 -22.85
CA ILE A 197 -0.78 1.51 -21.62
C ILE A 197 -0.45 0.49 -20.52
N LEU A 198 -0.46 -0.82 -20.82
CA LEU A 198 -0.09 -1.85 -19.86
C LEU A 198 1.33 -1.68 -19.32
N LYS A 199 2.29 -1.31 -20.16
CA LYS A 199 3.70 -1.06 -19.75
C LYS A 199 3.90 0.16 -18.85
N ARG A 200 2.91 1.04 -18.74
CA ARG A 200 2.96 2.19 -17.82
C ARG A 200 2.84 1.77 -16.35
N PHE A 201 2.29 0.59 -16.08
CA PHE A 201 2.10 0.13 -14.71
C PHE A 201 3.34 -0.57 -14.16
N GLU A 202 3.81 -0.11 -13.02
CA GLU A 202 4.86 -0.77 -12.22
C GLU A 202 4.35 -2.12 -11.71
N ILE A 203 3.07 -2.17 -11.30
CA ILE A 203 2.40 -3.38 -10.82
C ILE A 203 0.94 -3.38 -11.28
N ILE A 204 0.47 -4.51 -11.76
CA ILE A 204 -0.96 -4.76 -11.97
C ILE A 204 -1.44 -5.77 -10.94
N GLN A 205 -2.41 -5.38 -10.13
CA GLN A 205 -3.07 -6.28 -9.19
C GLN A 205 -4.41 -6.72 -9.76
N VAL A 206 -4.59 -8.02 -9.91
CA VAL A 206 -5.85 -8.60 -10.37
C VAL A 206 -6.55 -9.30 -9.22
N SER A 207 -7.82 -8.94 -9.00
CA SER A 207 -8.68 -9.62 -8.03
C SER A 207 -9.20 -10.94 -8.63
N LEU A 208 -8.82 -12.08 -8.04
CA LEU A 208 -9.30 -13.39 -8.46
C LEU A 208 -10.41 -13.86 -7.51
N TYR A 209 -11.64 -13.94 -8.01
CA TYR A 209 -12.83 -14.24 -7.20
C TYR A 209 -13.19 -15.72 -7.12
N GLY A 210 -12.52 -16.55 -7.89
CA GLY A 210 -12.77 -17.98 -7.97
C GLY A 210 -11.84 -18.65 -8.96
N LYS A 211 -11.90 -19.95 -9.03
CA LYS A 211 -11.11 -20.80 -9.94
C LYS A 211 -11.93 -21.43 -11.08
N SER A 212 -13.20 -21.08 -11.17
CA SER A 212 -14.11 -21.59 -12.20
C SER A 212 -15.18 -20.55 -12.56
N VAL A 213 -15.90 -20.80 -13.66
CA VAL A 213 -17.03 -19.98 -14.09
C VAL A 213 -18.14 -20.00 -13.03
N GLU A 214 -18.37 -21.13 -12.38
CA GLU A 214 -19.40 -21.32 -11.35
C GLU A 214 -19.11 -20.46 -10.13
N GLU A 215 -17.85 -20.42 -9.68
CA GLU A 215 -17.44 -19.57 -8.56
C GLU A 215 -17.52 -18.09 -8.91
N TYR A 216 -17.12 -17.70 -10.13
CA TYR A 216 -17.29 -16.34 -10.62
C TYR A 216 -18.76 -15.92 -10.67
N LEU A 217 -19.65 -16.83 -11.16
CA LEU A 217 -21.09 -16.55 -11.17
C LEU A 217 -21.64 -16.36 -9.75
N LYS A 218 -21.19 -17.19 -8.80
CA LYS A 218 -21.63 -17.13 -7.40
C LYS A 218 -21.16 -15.85 -6.70
N PHE A 219 -19.90 -15.47 -6.83
CA PHE A 219 -19.29 -14.44 -5.97
C PHE A 219 -19.07 -13.09 -6.67
N ALA A 220 -18.76 -13.10 -7.95
CA ALA A 220 -18.62 -11.89 -8.77
C ALA A 220 -19.88 -11.56 -9.59
N GLN A 221 -20.88 -12.45 -9.58
CA GLN A 221 -22.10 -12.37 -10.39
C GLN A 221 -21.79 -12.11 -11.87
N ASN A 222 -20.77 -12.81 -12.39
CA ASN A 222 -20.27 -12.66 -13.74
C ASN A 222 -19.71 -13.99 -14.25
N ILE A 223 -19.78 -14.22 -15.57
CA ILE A 223 -19.22 -15.41 -16.24
C ILE A 223 -17.81 -15.17 -16.81
N GLY A 224 -17.18 -14.07 -16.44
CA GLY A 224 -15.95 -13.55 -17.06
C GLY A 224 -14.66 -14.28 -16.68
N PHE A 225 -14.69 -15.42 -15.99
CA PHE A 225 -13.49 -16.14 -15.53
C PHE A 225 -12.46 -16.35 -16.66
N LYS A 226 -12.91 -16.81 -17.83
CA LYS A 226 -12.01 -17.02 -18.97
C LYS A 226 -11.35 -15.73 -19.43
N LYS A 227 -12.09 -14.61 -19.52
CA LYS A 227 -11.53 -13.30 -19.91
C LYS A 227 -10.49 -12.80 -18.92
N VAL A 228 -10.72 -13.04 -17.63
CA VAL A 228 -9.76 -12.71 -16.57
C VAL A 228 -8.48 -13.52 -16.73
N CYS A 229 -8.61 -14.85 -16.95
CA CYS A 229 -7.44 -15.71 -17.21
C CYS A 229 -6.66 -15.30 -18.46
N ASP A 230 -7.36 -14.99 -19.56
CA ASP A 230 -6.74 -14.50 -20.81
C ASP A 230 -6.00 -13.16 -20.55
N GLY A 231 -6.60 -12.25 -19.79
CA GLY A 231 -5.97 -10.99 -19.37
C GLY A 231 -4.72 -11.18 -18.51
N ILE A 232 -4.80 -12.03 -17.50
CA ILE A 232 -3.66 -12.40 -16.64
C ILE A 232 -2.53 -12.98 -17.50
N LYS A 233 -2.84 -13.96 -18.35
CA LYS A 233 -1.88 -14.61 -19.23
C LYS A 233 -1.16 -13.61 -20.13
N ARG A 234 -1.89 -12.67 -20.74
CA ARG A 234 -1.30 -11.61 -21.58
C ARG A 234 -0.31 -10.77 -20.81
N VAL A 235 -0.68 -10.31 -19.60
CA VAL A 235 0.19 -9.46 -18.77
C VAL A 235 1.45 -10.21 -18.34
N THR A 236 1.32 -11.49 -17.95
CA THR A 236 2.45 -12.33 -17.57
C THR A 236 3.38 -12.63 -18.76
N ASP A 237 2.82 -12.87 -19.96
CA ASP A 237 3.60 -13.05 -21.20
C ASP A 237 4.37 -11.78 -21.59
N MET A 238 3.82 -10.60 -21.28
CA MET A 238 4.51 -9.31 -21.43
C MET A 238 5.57 -9.05 -20.35
N LYS A 239 5.69 -9.92 -19.35
CA LYS A 239 6.59 -9.77 -18.19
C LYS A 239 6.35 -8.50 -17.37
N ILE A 240 5.14 -7.99 -17.37
CA ILE A 240 4.73 -6.89 -16.49
C ILE A 240 4.49 -7.48 -15.08
N PRO A 241 5.01 -6.89 -14.01
CA PRO A 241 4.78 -7.34 -12.65
C PRO A 241 3.29 -7.45 -12.33
N LEU A 242 2.84 -8.64 -11.96
CA LEU A 242 1.45 -8.91 -11.68
C LEU A 242 1.30 -9.64 -10.35
N VAL A 243 0.38 -9.14 -9.52
CA VAL A 243 -0.01 -9.74 -8.24
C VAL A 243 -1.46 -10.20 -8.33
N ILE A 244 -1.73 -11.42 -7.96
CA ILE A 244 -3.11 -11.90 -7.78
C ILE A 244 -3.54 -11.63 -6.34
N ALA A 245 -4.65 -10.92 -6.16
CA ALA A 245 -5.30 -10.72 -4.86
C ALA A 245 -6.49 -11.67 -4.73
N ILE A 246 -6.48 -12.48 -3.69
CA ILE A 246 -7.54 -13.45 -3.38
C ILE A 246 -8.14 -13.06 -2.04
N ASN A 247 -9.41 -12.69 -2.05
CA ASN A 247 -10.18 -12.47 -0.83
C ASN A 247 -10.57 -13.82 -0.24
N LEU A 248 -10.20 -14.03 1.03
CA LEU A 248 -10.41 -15.29 1.72
C LEU A 248 -11.88 -15.56 2.01
N ARG A 249 -12.26 -16.81 1.88
CA ARG A 249 -13.47 -17.46 2.38
C ARG A 249 -13.08 -18.82 2.93
N GLU A 250 -13.93 -19.46 3.71
CA GLU A 250 -13.63 -20.77 4.29
C GLU A 250 -13.43 -21.85 3.21
N ASP A 251 -14.23 -21.84 2.14
CA ASP A 251 -14.09 -22.75 1.00
C ASP A 251 -12.76 -22.55 0.24
N ILE A 252 -12.27 -21.32 0.14
CA ILE A 252 -10.94 -21.04 -0.44
C ILE A 252 -9.84 -21.59 0.48
N ILE A 253 -9.99 -21.44 1.80
CA ILE A 253 -9.01 -22.00 2.75
C ILE A 253 -8.94 -23.51 2.65
N ASP A 254 -10.07 -24.19 2.45
CA ASP A 254 -10.12 -25.64 2.30
C ASP A 254 -9.33 -26.11 1.08
N ASP A 255 -9.38 -25.38 -0.03
CA ASP A 255 -8.78 -25.74 -1.32
C ASP A 255 -7.78 -24.68 -1.85
N ILE A 256 -7.08 -24.00 -0.96
CA ILE A 256 -6.18 -22.88 -1.27
C ILE A 256 -5.08 -23.25 -2.25
N GLU A 257 -4.63 -24.51 -2.24
CA GLU A 257 -3.59 -25.00 -3.11
C GLU A 257 -4.00 -24.96 -4.59
N SER A 258 -5.24 -25.32 -4.91
CA SER A 258 -5.77 -25.23 -6.28
C SER A 258 -5.75 -23.80 -6.82
N TYR A 259 -5.95 -22.80 -5.96
CA TYR A 259 -5.82 -21.38 -6.35
C TYR A 259 -4.37 -21.00 -6.69
N ILE A 260 -3.40 -21.52 -5.92
CA ILE A 260 -1.98 -21.30 -6.22
C ILE A 260 -1.60 -21.99 -7.54
N GLU A 261 -2.07 -23.20 -7.79
CA GLU A 261 -1.78 -23.92 -9.04
C GLU A 261 -2.36 -23.23 -10.27
N ILE A 262 -3.57 -22.68 -10.20
CA ILE A 262 -4.13 -21.84 -11.27
C ILE A 262 -3.24 -20.63 -11.52
N CYS A 263 -2.86 -19.89 -10.47
CA CYS A 263 -1.98 -18.73 -10.61
C CYS A 263 -0.66 -19.12 -11.30
N ARG A 264 -0.04 -20.23 -10.89
CA ARG A 264 1.19 -20.76 -11.51
C ARG A 264 0.99 -21.13 -12.97
N SER A 265 -0.12 -21.78 -13.32
CA SER A 265 -0.44 -22.16 -14.70
C SER A 265 -0.62 -20.94 -15.62
N LEU A 266 -1.02 -19.81 -15.08
CA LEU A 266 -1.13 -18.53 -15.78
C LEU A 266 0.19 -17.71 -15.80
N GLY A 267 1.28 -18.23 -15.23
CA GLY A 267 2.58 -17.57 -15.20
C GLY A 267 2.72 -16.50 -14.12
N VAL A 268 1.78 -16.43 -13.18
CA VAL A 268 1.80 -15.49 -12.06
C VAL A 268 2.99 -15.77 -11.14
N LYS A 269 3.64 -14.69 -10.65
CA LYS A 269 4.81 -14.78 -9.76
C LYS A 269 4.55 -14.28 -8.35
N SER A 270 3.41 -13.64 -8.07
CA SER A 270 3.07 -13.20 -6.73
C SER A 270 1.57 -13.32 -6.45
N VAL A 271 1.24 -13.85 -5.28
CA VAL A 271 -0.14 -14.01 -4.78
C VAL A 271 -0.23 -13.43 -3.38
N ARG A 272 -1.27 -12.63 -3.15
CA ARG A 272 -1.61 -12.14 -1.81
C ARG A 272 -3.02 -12.53 -1.41
N PHE A 273 -3.21 -12.71 -0.12
CA PHE A 273 -4.52 -13.00 0.46
C PHE A 273 -5.01 -11.80 1.27
N GLY A 274 -6.30 -11.55 1.24
CA GLY A 274 -6.95 -10.48 1.98
C GLY A 274 -8.24 -10.95 2.65
N ILE A 275 -8.66 -10.21 3.67
CA ILE A 275 -9.96 -10.39 4.30
C ILE A 275 -10.87 -9.30 3.76
N PRO A 276 -12.04 -9.65 3.20
CA PRO A 276 -12.98 -8.64 2.71
C PRO A 276 -13.47 -7.72 3.82
N LEU A 277 -13.64 -6.46 3.47
CA LEU A 277 -14.17 -5.47 4.39
C LEU A 277 -15.64 -5.74 4.71
N LYS A 278 -16.04 -5.55 5.97
CA LYS A 278 -17.44 -5.54 6.41
C LYS A 278 -18.08 -4.20 6.09
N SER A 279 -18.24 -3.91 4.80
CA SER A 279 -18.79 -2.65 4.28
C SER A 279 -19.44 -2.88 2.92
N GLY A 280 -20.30 -1.97 2.48
CA GLY A 280 -21.02 -2.06 1.23
C GLY A 280 -21.88 -3.33 1.16
N ARG A 281 -21.82 -4.07 0.05
CA ARG A 281 -22.58 -5.33 -0.08
C ARG A 281 -22.20 -6.43 0.93
N ASN A 282 -21.05 -6.33 1.56
CA ASN A 282 -20.62 -7.24 2.64
C ASN A 282 -21.01 -6.76 4.04
N ASP A 283 -21.87 -5.74 4.16
CA ASP A 283 -22.29 -5.15 5.45
C ASP A 283 -23.38 -5.95 6.17
N GLY A 284 -23.34 -7.27 6.09
CA GLY A 284 -24.25 -8.19 6.81
C GLY A 284 -23.70 -8.64 8.15
N VAL A 285 -24.58 -9.07 9.05
CA VAL A 285 -24.15 -9.64 10.37
C VAL A 285 -23.37 -10.91 10.15
N ILE A 286 -23.79 -11.79 9.24
CA ILE A 286 -23.10 -13.00 8.81
C ILE A 286 -23.19 -13.07 7.28
N THR A 287 -22.07 -13.30 6.61
CA THR A 287 -21.98 -13.41 5.16
C THR A 287 -21.11 -14.60 4.76
N ASP A 288 -21.12 -14.98 3.48
CA ASP A 288 -20.21 -16.01 2.92
C ASP A 288 -18.72 -15.62 3.03
N TRP A 289 -18.42 -14.40 3.43
CA TRP A 289 -17.08 -13.85 3.57
C TRP A 289 -16.58 -13.84 5.02
N ASP A 290 -17.39 -14.34 5.96
CA ASP A 290 -16.95 -14.51 7.35
C ASP A 290 -16.06 -15.74 7.48
N ILE A 291 -15.00 -15.58 8.26
CA ILE A 291 -14.03 -16.66 8.51
C ILE A 291 -13.98 -16.88 10.02
N SER A 292 -14.24 -18.11 10.44
CA SER A 292 -14.12 -18.49 11.83
C SER A 292 -12.65 -18.41 12.33
N PRO A 293 -12.43 -18.17 13.62
CA PRO A 293 -11.07 -18.14 14.19
C PRO A 293 -10.27 -19.41 13.92
N ASP A 294 -10.93 -20.58 13.94
CA ASP A 294 -10.28 -21.87 13.67
C ASP A 294 -9.86 -21.98 12.21
N LYS A 295 -10.71 -21.55 11.27
CA LYS A 295 -10.37 -21.51 9.84
C LYS A 295 -9.25 -20.50 9.55
N MET A 296 -9.23 -19.37 10.24
CA MET A 296 -8.14 -18.40 10.11
C MET A 296 -6.80 -18.99 10.58
N LYS A 297 -6.81 -19.76 11.68
CA LYS A 297 -5.61 -20.46 12.15
C LYS A 297 -5.15 -21.52 11.16
N GLU A 298 -6.08 -22.32 10.62
CA GLU A 298 -5.82 -23.29 9.55
C GLU A 298 -5.18 -22.61 8.33
N PHE A 299 -5.72 -21.45 7.91
CA PHE A 299 -5.16 -20.67 6.82
C PHE A 299 -3.69 -20.27 7.06
N VAL A 300 -3.38 -19.73 8.24
CA VAL A 300 -2.02 -19.31 8.59
C VAL A 300 -1.04 -20.49 8.48
N ASP A 301 -1.43 -21.67 8.98
CA ASP A 301 -0.59 -22.87 8.89
C ASP A 301 -0.44 -23.35 7.44
N LYS A 302 -1.52 -23.38 6.66
CA LYS A 302 -1.49 -23.73 5.24
C LYS A 302 -0.65 -22.74 4.42
N ASN A 303 -0.79 -21.43 4.66
CA ASN A 303 -0.02 -20.40 3.97
C ASN A 303 1.50 -20.60 4.19
N ARG A 304 1.93 -20.90 5.42
CA ARG A 304 3.32 -21.20 5.72
C ARG A 304 3.81 -22.42 4.96
N ILE A 305 3.06 -23.52 4.94
CA ILE A 305 3.41 -24.76 4.23
C ILE A 305 3.50 -24.52 2.70
N LEU A 306 2.56 -23.77 2.12
CA LEU A 306 2.55 -23.46 0.70
C LEU A 306 3.74 -22.60 0.27
N ARG A 307 4.14 -21.64 1.11
CA ARG A 307 5.35 -20.83 0.88
C ARG A 307 6.63 -21.68 0.86
N GLU A 308 6.71 -22.70 1.70
CA GLU A 308 7.83 -23.65 1.70
C GLU A 308 7.78 -24.61 0.49
N LYS A 309 6.57 -25.00 0.08
CA LYS A 309 6.34 -25.93 -1.04
C LYS A 309 6.61 -25.31 -2.41
N TYR A 310 6.16 -24.07 -2.61
CA TYR A 310 6.21 -23.36 -3.90
C TYR A 310 7.26 -22.24 -3.85
N ASN A 311 8.45 -22.52 -4.40
CA ASN A 311 9.57 -21.56 -4.45
C ASN A 311 9.64 -20.76 -5.76
N ASP A 312 8.77 -21.03 -6.72
CA ASP A 312 8.69 -20.40 -8.03
C ASP A 312 7.62 -19.29 -8.09
N ILE A 313 6.84 -19.14 -7.03
CA ILE A 313 5.82 -18.11 -6.84
C ILE A 313 5.91 -17.53 -5.43
N ASP A 314 5.94 -16.21 -5.33
CA ASP A 314 5.90 -15.50 -4.06
C ASP A 314 4.48 -15.52 -3.50
N ILE A 315 4.27 -16.29 -2.45
CA ILE A 315 3.03 -16.30 -1.67
C ILE A 315 3.25 -15.38 -0.48
N GLN A 316 2.61 -14.20 -0.50
CA GLN A 316 2.81 -13.21 0.54
C GLN A 316 2.43 -13.75 1.92
N GLU A 317 3.29 -13.47 2.90
CA GLU A 317 3.03 -13.87 4.27
C GLU A 317 1.80 -13.17 4.82
N PHE A 318 0.89 -13.99 5.36
CA PHE A 318 -0.26 -13.47 6.09
C PHE A 318 0.07 -13.52 7.59
N ASN A 319 0.70 -12.48 8.10
CA ASN A 319 1.09 -12.43 9.50
C ASN A 319 0.65 -11.13 10.17
N LYS A 320 -0.49 -11.18 10.86
CA LYS A 320 -0.94 -10.08 11.73
C LYS A 320 0.02 -9.80 12.90
N ALA A 321 0.88 -10.76 13.28
CA ALA A 321 1.75 -10.66 14.45
C ALA A 321 3.10 -9.97 14.19
N ASP A 322 3.62 -9.96 12.96
CA ASP A 322 4.92 -9.35 12.66
C ASP A 322 4.92 -7.84 12.78
N ILE A 323 3.77 -7.22 12.55
CA ILE A 323 3.57 -5.80 12.79
C ILE A 323 3.85 -5.43 14.26
N ARG A 324 3.52 -6.32 15.21
CA ARG A 324 3.72 -6.09 16.65
C ARG A 324 5.14 -6.40 17.15
N ARG A 325 5.96 -7.14 16.40
CA ARG A 325 7.27 -7.65 16.85
C ARG A 325 8.46 -6.77 16.50
N LYS A 326 8.34 -5.77 15.61
CA LYS A 326 9.46 -4.87 15.31
C LYS A 326 9.84 -4.10 16.59
N LYS A 327 10.94 -4.53 17.21
CA LYS A 327 11.50 -3.94 18.43
C LYS A 327 11.76 -2.45 18.23
N ARG A 328 11.52 -1.65 19.26
CA ARG A 328 11.84 -0.22 19.32
C ARG A 328 13.26 0.07 18.80
N ILE A 329 13.35 0.66 17.61
CA ILE A 329 14.61 1.05 17.01
C ILE A 329 14.96 2.48 17.41
N THR A 330 13.96 3.33 17.61
CA THR A 330 14.10 4.74 17.96
C THR A 330 13.70 5.00 19.41
N LYS A 331 14.15 6.11 19.99
CA LYS A 331 13.68 6.58 21.31
C LYS A 331 12.19 6.88 21.29
N ASN A 332 11.72 7.42 20.19
CA ASN A 332 10.30 7.54 19.87
C ASN A 332 9.86 6.18 19.34
N ARG A 333 8.82 5.61 19.87
CA ARG A 333 8.26 4.32 19.42
C ARG A 333 8.34 4.22 17.90
N ALA A 334 8.79 3.06 17.36
CA ALA A 334 8.38 2.66 16.03
C ALA A 334 6.85 2.50 16.12
N THR A 335 6.15 3.56 15.87
CA THR A 335 4.70 3.55 15.76
C THR A 335 4.45 3.12 14.34
N ILE A 336 3.75 2.02 14.16
CA ILE A 336 3.02 1.79 12.92
C ILE A 336 1.99 2.92 12.90
N VAL A 337 2.34 3.98 12.21
CA VAL A 337 1.44 5.11 12.05
C VAL A 337 0.70 4.85 10.75
N CYS A 338 -0.61 4.72 10.82
CA CYS A 338 -1.44 4.77 9.63
C CYS A 338 -1.19 6.10 8.92
N GLY A 339 -0.79 6.06 7.65
CA GLY A 339 -0.56 7.25 6.83
C GLY A 339 -1.84 7.95 6.38
N ALA A 340 -3.01 7.39 6.71
CA ALA A 340 -4.31 7.88 6.25
C ALA A 340 -4.51 9.38 6.53
N GLY A 341 -4.76 10.13 5.46
CA GLY A 341 -4.94 11.59 5.51
C GLY A 341 -3.67 12.41 5.61
N LYS A 342 -2.50 11.79 5.83
CA LYS A 342 -1.19 12.46 5.86
C LYS A 342 -0.35 12.09 4.64
N THR A 343 0.17 10.87 4.64
CA THR A 343 1.02 10.35 3.56
C THR A 343 0.26 9.47 2.58
N ASP A 344 -0.91 9.01 2.99
CA ASP A 344 -1.83 8.23 2.17
C ASP A 344 -3.15 8.99 2.02
N ILE A 345 -3.60 9.17 0.79
CA ILE A 345 -4.89 9.79 0.48
C ILE A 345 -5.64 8.96 -0.54
N CYS A 346 -6.94 9.15 -0.57
CA CYS A 346 -7.82 8.62 -1.60
C CYS A 346 -8.58 9.77 -2.28
N VAL A 347 -8.70 9.74 -3.59
CA VAL A 347 -9.57 10.63 -4.35
C VAL A 347 -10.71 9.78 -4.92
N SER A 348 -11.96 10.13 -4.58
CA SER A 348 -13.12 9.42 -5.07
C SER A 348 -13.46 9.79 -6.51
N GLU A 349 -14.35 9.01 -7.15
CA GLU A 349 -14.91 9.31 -8.48
C GLU A 349 -15.65 10.66 -8.57
N LYS A 350 -16.00 11.24 -7.41
CA LYS A 350 -16.57 12.59 -7.31
C LYS A 350 -15.51 13.70 -7.22
N GLY A 351 -14.22 13.35 -7.25
CA GLY A 351 -13.12 14.30 -7.08
C GLY A 351 -12.95 14.79 -5.63
N LEU A 352 -13.43 14.02 -4.64
CA LEU A 352 -13.27 14.35 -3.23
C LEU A 352 -12.09 13.62 -2.63
N VAL A 353 -11.25 14.34 -1.90
CA VAL A 353 -10.09 13.78 -1.18
C VAL A 353 -10.55 13.25 0.17
N ARG A 354 -10.24 11.99 0.43
CA ARG A 354 -10.52 11.26 1.67
C ARG A 354 -9.25 10.71 2.28
N PRO A 355 -9.23 10.41 3.58
CA PRO A 355 -8.02 9.88 4.24
C PRO A 355 -7.63 8.47 3.73
N CYS A 356 -8.59 7.63 3.35
CA CYS A 356 -8.33 6.24 3.00
C CYS A 356 -9.48 5.64 2.18
N VAL A 357 -9.17 4.74 1.25
CA VAL A 357 -10.16 3.97 0.48
C VAL A 357 -11.03 3.06 1.37
N MET A 358 -10.48 2.62 2.51
CA MET A 358 -11.14 1.69 3.42
C MET A 358 -12.24 2.33 4.25
N LEU A 359 -12.31 3.66 4.31
CA LEU A 359 -13.29 4.38 5.11
C LEU A 359 -14.47 4.76 4.23
N PRO A 360 -15.71 4.37 4.60
CA PRO A 360 -16.90 4.65 3.80
C PRO A 360 -17.12 6.15 3.60
N GLU A 361 -17.48 6.55 2.40
CA GLU A 361 -17.67 7.96 2.02
C GLU A 361 -18.72 8.67 2.89
N ASN A 362 -19.77 7.97 3.26
CA ASN A 362 -20.86 8.50 4.10
C ASN A 362 -20.44 8.86 5.53
N TYR A 363 -19.22 8.51 5.96
CA TYR A 363 -18.68 8.90 7.27
C TYR A 363 -17.73 10.08 7.20
N PHE A 364 -17.09 10.34 6.05
CA PHE A 364 -16.02 11.32 5.91
C PHE A 364 -16.34 12.50 5.00
N GLY A 365 -17.34 12.40 4.15
CA GLY A 365 -17.75 13.46 3.24
C GLY A 365 -16.69 13.93 2.23
N GLY A 366 -15.40 13.84 2.56
CA GLY A 366 -14.30 14.33 1.73
C GLY A 366 -14.23 15.87 1.63
N ILE A 367 -13.11 16.37 1.12
CA ILE A 367 -12.92 17.77 0.74
C ILE A 367 -12.52 17.87 -0.72
N THR A 368 -12.71 19.00 -1.37
CA THR A 368 -12.30 19.15 -2.77
C THR A 368 -10.78 19.06 -2.93
N ILE A 369 -10.32 18.75 -4.13
CA ILE A 369 -8.88 18.67 -4.43
C ILE A 369 -8.22 20.03 -4.18
N GLU A 370 -8.87 21.13 -4.54
CA GLU A 370 -8.37 22.48 -4.32
C GLU A 370 -8.23 22.80 -2.83
N GLU A 371 -9.22 22.45 -2.04
CA GLU A 371 -9.15 22.64 -0.60
C GLU A 371 -8.01 21.83 0.02
N TYR A 372 -7.84 20.57 -0.44
CA TYR A 372 -6.74 19.73 -0.01
C TYR A 372 -5.38 20.33 -0.35
N ILE A 373 -5.17 20.77 -1.60
CA ILE A 373 -3.93 21.40 -2.06
C ILE A 373 -3.63 22.65 -1.22
N SER A 374 -4.64 23.52 -1.03
CA SER A 374 -4.49 24.71 -0.20
C SER A 374 -4.05 24.40 1.24
N LYS A 375 -4.62 23.38 1.86
CA LYS A 375 -4.23 22.94 3.21
C LYS A 375 -2.80 22.40 3.26
N VAL A 376 -2.36 21.65 2.26
CA VAL A 376 -0.98 21.18 2.15
C VAL A 376 -0.02 22.35 1.99
N GLU A 377 -0.33 23.32 1.14
CA GLU A 377 0.51 24.51 0.91
C GLU A 377 0.62 25.40 2.15
N MET A 378 -0.46 25.57 2.90
CA MET A 378 -0.46 26.34 4.15
C MET A 378 0.16 25.58 5.33
N ASN A 379 0.57 24.33 5.15
CA ASN A 379 1.04 23.41 6.20
C ASN A 379 0.06 23.32 7.40
N THR A 380 -1.23 23.52 7.14
CA THR A 380 -2.26 23.37 8.17
C THR A 380 -2.65 21.92 8.39
N GLY A 381 -2.21 21.02 7.48
CA GLY A 381 -2.52 19.59 7.49
C GLY A 381 -4.03 19.32 7.49
N ILE A 382 -4.42 18.16 7.02
CA ILE A 382 -5.73 17.65 7.37
C ILE A 382 -5.49 16.66 8.49
N ASP A 383 -5.69 17.10 9.72
CA ASP A 383 -5.68 16.14 10.82
C ASP A 383 -7.01 15.39 10.83
N TYR A 384 -6.99 14.23 10.22
CA TYR A 384 -8.14 13.32 10.24
C TYR A 384 -8.20 12.46 11.51
N THR A 385 -7.26 12.63 12.45
CA THR A 385 -7.16 11.76 13.64
C THR A 385 -8.47 11.75 14.43
N ASP A 386 -9.03 12.92 14.71
CA ASP A 386 -10.29 13.03 15.44
C ASP A 386 -11.46 12.43 14.64
N VAL A 387 -11.52 12.71 13.35
CA VAL A 387 -12.58 12.19 12.45
C VAL A 387 -12.47 10.67 12.32
N ILE A 388 -11.26 10.14 12.20
CA ILE A 388 -10.99 8.71 12.17
C ILE A 388 -11.41 8.08 13.50
N CYS A 389 -11.01 8.65 14.65
CA CYS A 389 -11.38 8.17 15.97
C CYS A 389 -12.89 8.20 16.20
N GLU A 390 -13.57 9.29 15.79
CA GLU A 390 -15.02 9.40 15.89
C GLU A 390 -15.74 8.37 15.02
N THR A 391 -15.27 8.16 13.80
CA THR A 391 -15.85 7.15 12.89
C THR A 391 -15.66 5.74 13.45
N ILE A 392 -14.49 5.45 13.99
CA ILE A 392 -14.20 4.18 14.66
C ILE A 392 -15.15 3.97 15.83
N SER A 393 -15.37 4.99 16.66
CA SER A 393 -16.32 4.92 17.77
C SER A 393 -17.74 4.62 17.27
N LYS A 394 -18.21 5.35 16.26
CA LYS A 394 -19.53 5.15 15.65
C LYS A 394 -19.72 3.75 15.05
N LEU A 395 -18.66 3.17 14.46
CA LEU A 395 -18.70 1.80 13.94
C LEU A 395 -18.80 0.77 15.08
N ARG A 396 -18.05 0.98 16.17
CA ARG A 396 -18.12 0.12 17.38
C ARG A 396 -19.51 0.14 18.01
N ASP A 397 -20.10 1.32 18.16
CA ASP A 397 -21.45 1.49 18.73
C ASP A 397 -22.54 0.79 17.92
N ARG A 398 -22.27 0.52 16.62
CA ARG A 398 -23.15 -0.26 15.74
C ARG A 398 -22.82 -1.76 15.73
N GLY A 399 -21.98 -2.24 16.65
CA GLY A 399 -21.59 -3.65 16.73
C GLY A 399 -20.65 -4.10 15.60
N LYS A 400 -20.12 -3.15 14.83
CA LYS A 400 -19.13 -3.44 13.77
C LYS A 400 -17.75 -3.51 14.38
N THR A 401 -17.09 -4.64 14.25
CA THR A 401 -15.71 -4.80 14.71
C THR A 401 -14.77 -4.13 13.73
N ILE A 402 -14.06 -3.13 14.20
CA ILE A 402 -13.00 -2.43 13.47
C ILE A 402 -11.77 -3.32 13.28
N ASP A 403 -11.72 -4.44 13.95
CA ASP A 403 -10.61 -5.39 13.95
C ASP A 403 -10.17 -5.84 12.54
N SER A 404 -11.06 -5.71 11.54
CA SER A 404 -10.73 -5.96 10.14
C SER A 404 -10.19 -4.73 9.37
N PHE A 405 -10.36 -3.50 9.89
CA PHE A 405 -10.04 -2.29 9.14
C PHE A 405 -8.71 -1.65 9.51
N CYS A 406 -8.43 -1.53 10.79
CA CYS A 406 -7.33 -0.70 11.26
C CYS A 406 -6.66 -1.20 12.54
N GLU A 407 -6.60 -2.51 12.81
CA GLU A 407 -5.82 -3.04 13.95
C GLU A 407 -4.36 -2.53 13.97
N SER A 408 -3.81 -2.20 12.80
CA SER A 408 -2.45 -1.68 12.67
C SER A 408 -2.33 -0.19 12.95
N ALA A 409 -3.41 0.57 12.88
CA ALA A 409 -3.37 2.04 13.00
C ALA A 409 -3.52 2.52 14.45
N PHE A 410 -4.10 1.70 15.33
CA PHE A 410 -4.52 2.13 16.66
C PHE A 410 -4.10 1.17 17.80
N ALA A 411 -3.20 0.22 17.52
CA ALA A 411 -2.64 -0.71 18.52
C ALA A 411 -1.37 -0.16 19.21
#